data_6de4500c79d20aa0603baf0ea984a68c
#
_entry.id   6de4500c79d20aa0603baf0ea984a68c
#
_cell.length_a   1.000
_cell.length_b   1.000
_cell.length_c   1.000
_cell.angle_alpha   90.00
_cell.angle_beta   90.00
_cell.angle_gamma   90.00
#
_symmetry.space_group_name_H-M   'P 1'
#
loop_
_entity.id
_entity.type
_entity.pdbx_description
1 polymer ?
#
loop_
_entity_poly.entity_id
_entity_poly.type
_entity_poly.pdbx_seq_one_letter_code
_entity_poly.pdbx_strand_id
1 'polypeptide(L)'
;MIERELQLTVPRTVRVPQHVVYRDFAAETVVLNLNTGLYHGLNPTAGRMLTVLDELGDVSATASRLSNEYRRPREEIAADLETLCRDLLARGLIEPVPPSA
;
A
#
# COMPACT_ATOMS: atom_id res chain seq x y z
N MET A 1 -16.16 18.46 -6.49
CA MET A 1 -16.81 17.68 -5.44
C MET A 1 -16.72 16.21 -5.69
N ILE A 2 -17.37 15.74 -6.73
CA ILE A 2 -17.38 14.33 -7.05
C ILE A 2 -15.99 13.82 -7.36
N GLU A 3 -15.22 14.61 -8.07
CA GLU A 3 -13.86 14.23 -8.42
C GLU A 3 -13.02 13.98 -7.18
N ARG A 4 -13.18 14.85 -6.19
CA ARG A 4 -12.43 14.71 -4.97
C ARG A 4 -12.77 13.43 -4.24
N GLU A 5 -14.06 13.09 -4.24
CA GLU A 5 -14.48 11.85 -3.59
C GLU A 5 -13.88 10.63 -4.26
N LEU A 6 -13.87 10.64 -5.59
CA LEU A 6 -13.29 9.52 -6.34
C LEU A 6 -11.81 9.39 -6.07
N GLN A 7 -11.11 10.53 -5.96
CA GLN A 7 -9.68 10.50 -5.73
C GLN A 7 -9.32 10.02 -4.33
N LEU A 8 -10.19 10.26 -3.36
CA LEU A 8 -9.90 9.91 -1.98
C LEU A 8 -10.25 8.48 -1.63
N THR A 9 -11.06 7.83 -2.47
CA THR A 9 -11.50 6.47 -2.18
C THR A 9 -10.36 5.47 -2.39
N VAL A 10 -10.07 4.71 -1.36
CA VAL A 10 -9.10 3.61 -1.41
C VAL A 10 -9.88 2.32 -1.26
N PRO A 11 -9.68 1.33 -2.14
CA PRO A 11 -10.37 0.06 -2.00
C PRO A 11 -10.04 -0.58 -0.66
N ARG A 12 -11.00 -1.29 -0.10
CA ARG A 12 -10.79 -1.97 1.17
C ARG A 12 -9.78 -3.11 1.04
N THR A 13 -9.83 -3.84 -0.07
CA THR A 13 -8.95 -4.96 -0.30
C THR A 13 -8.11 -4.71 -1.54
N VAL A 14 -6.82 -4.96 -1.40
CA VAL A 14 -5.85 -4.73 -2.47
C VAL A 14 -4.86 -5.87 -2.48
N ARG A 15 -4.11 -5.98 -3.57
CA ARG A 15 -3.03 -6.95 -3.66
C ARG A 15 -1.89 -6.38 -4.50
N VAL A 16 -0.72 -6.97 -4.34
CA VAL A 16 0.42 -6.69 -5.21
C VAL A 16 0.28 -7.59 -6.42
N PRO A 17 0.19 -7.02 -7.65
CA PRO A 17 0.01 -7.85 -8.85
C PRO A 17 1.24 -8.71 -9.11
N GLN A 18 1.07 -9.75 -9.91
CA GLN A 18 2.17 -10.68 -10.24
C GLN A 18 3.33 -10.00 -10.94
N HIS A 19 3.07 -8.93 -11.69
CA HIS A 19 4.12 -8.23 -12.43
C HIS A 19 4.89 -7.23 -11.57
N VAL A 20 4.63 -7.20 -10.26
CA VAL A 20 5.31 -6.32 -9.32
C VAL A 20 6.04 -7.18 -8.30
N VAL A 21 7.34 -6.92 -8.16
CA VAL A 21 8.14 -7.61 -7.15
C VAL A 21 8.83 -6.56 -6.29
N TYR A 22 9.12 -6.90 -5.05
CA TYR A 22 9.80 -5.94 -4.18
C TYR A 22 10.74 -6.66 -3.23
N ARG A 23 11.73 -5.92 -2.74
CA ARG A 23 12.72 -6.46 -1.84
C ARG A 23 13.11 -5.39 -0.83
N ASP A 24 13.18 -5.81 0.43
CA ASP A 24 13.56 -4.93 1.52
C ASP A 24 15.07 -4.90 1.66
N PHE A 25 15.60 -3.69 1.77
CA PHE A 25 16.99 -3.45 2.12
C PHE A 25 16.99 -2.63 3.40
N ALA A 26 18.17 -2.50 4.02
CA ALA A 26 18.27 -1.81 5.30
C ALA A 26 17.74 -0.37 5.24
N ALA A 27 17.99 0.33 4.14
CA ALA A 27 17.66 1.75 4.03
C ALA A 27 16.38 2.01 3.24
N GLU A 28 15.88 1.02 2.49
CA GLU A 28 14.70 1.24 1.65
C GLU A 28 14.15 -0.08 1.15
N THR A 29 12.91 -0.04 0.68
CA THR A 29 12.32 -1.13 -0.07
C THR A 29 12.31 -0.73 -1.53
N VAL A 30 12.81 -1.59 -2.40
CA VAL A 30 12.82 -1.33 -3.84
C VAL A 30 11.71 -2.16 -4.47
N VAL A 31 10.84 -1.49 -5.22
CA VAL A 31 9.71 -2.12 -5.91
C VAL A 31 9.96 -2.03 -7.40
N LEU A 32 9.89 -3.15 -8.10
CA LEU A 32 10.11 -3.21 -9.53
C LEU A 32 8.83 -3.61 -10.23
N ASN A 33 8.42 -2.80 -11.20
CA ASN A 33 7.29 -3.13 -12.06
C ASN A 33 7.85 -3.81 -13.31
N LEU A 34 7.60 -5.11 -13.43
CA LEU A 34 8.16 -5.91 -14.53
C LEU A 34 7.58 -5.53 -15.89
N ASN A 35 6.36 -4.96 -15.91
CA ASN A 35 5.75 -4.54 -17.17
C ASN A 35 6.40 -3.29 -17.74
N THR A 36 6.85 -2.38 -16.90
CA THR A 36 7.46 -1.12 -17.34
C THR A 36 8.97 -1.12 -17.20
N GLY A 37 9.52 -2.00 -16.36
CA GLY A 37 10.95 -1.99 -16.05
C GLY A 37 11.34 -0.88 -15.09
N LEU A 38 10.39 -0.16 -14.50
CA LEU A 38 10.70 0.95 -13.62
C LEU A 38 10.83 0.49 -12.18
N TYR A 39 11.78 1.08 -11.48
CA TYR A 39 12.01 0.88 -10.06
C TYR A 39 11.41 2.04 -9.28
N HIS A 40 10.93 1.72 -8.08
CA HIS A 40 10.39 2.72 -7.16
C HIS A 40 10.97 2.46 -5.78
N GLY A 41 11.52 3.48 -5.14
CA GLY A 41 12.07 3.34 -3.80
C GLY A 41 11.04 3.77 -2.76
N LEU A 42 10.89 2.98 -1.71
CA LEU A 42 10.06 3.33 -0.57
C LEU A 42 10.95 3.42 0.65
N ASN A 43 10.70 4.44 1.49
CA ASN A 43 11.43 4.52 2.75
C ASN A 43 11.04 3.34 3.64
N PRO A 44 11.77 3.10 4.74
CA PRO A 44 11.50 1.90 5.56
C PRO A 44 10.07 1.81 6.08
N THR A 45 9.46 2.93 6.45
CA THR A 45 8.10 2.92 6.95
C THR A 45 7.11 2.53 5.84
N ALA A 46 7.25 3.14 4.67
CA ALA A 46 6.39 2.81 3.54
C ALA A 46 6.60 1.37 3.08
N GLY A 47 7.84 0.90 3.10
CA GLY A 47 8.15 -0.48 2.77
C GLY A 47 7.49 -1.46 3.73
N ARG A 48 7.52 -1.14 5.03
CA ARG A 48 6.86 -1.98 6.03
C ARG A 48 5.35 -1.99 5.81
N MET A 49 4.77 -0.84 5.48
CA MET A 49 3.35 -0.76 5.16
C MET A 49 2.99 -1.65 3.97
N LEU A 50 3.81 -1.62 2.92
CA LEU A 50 3.57 -2.45 1.75
C LEU A 50 3.64 -3.94 2.11
N THR A 51 4.63 -4.34 2.90
CA THR A 51 4.79 -5.75 3.30
C THR A 51 3.56 -6.24 4.07
N VAL A 52 3.09 -5.47 5.05
CA VAL A 52 1.93 -5.87 5.84
C VAL A 52 0.67 -5.85 4.99
N LEU A 53 0.54 -4.86 4.12
CA LEU A 53 -0.59 -4.76 3.20
C LEU A 53 -0.66 -5.98 2.28
N ASP A 54 0.48 -6.39 1.74
CA ASP A 54 0.56 -7.55 0.87
C ASP A 54 0.17 -8.82 1.63
N GLU A 55 0.61 -8.92 2.88
CA GLU A 55 0.34 -10.08 3.72
C GLU A 55 -1.14 -10.19 4.07
N LEU A 56 -1.77 -9.09 4.47
CA LEU A 56 -3.14 -9.10 4.95
C LEU A 56 -4.18 -8.84 3.86
N GLY A 57 -3.83 -8.07 2.84
CA GLY A 57 -4.74 -7.77 1.74
C GLY A 57 -5.88 -6.82 2.08
N ASP A 58 -6.00 -6.42 3.34
CA ASP A 58 -7.10 -5.58 3.83
C ASP A 58 -6.50 -4.31 4.43
N VAL A 59 -6.93 -3.16 3.92
CA VAL A 59 -6.36 -1.87 4.32
C VAL A 59 -6.64 -1.56 5.78
N SER A 60 -7.87 -1.84 6.24
CA SER A 60 -8.24 -1.57 7.63
C SER A 60 -7.46 -2.45 8.59
N ALA A 61 -7.33 -3.74 8.29
CA ALA A 61 -6.55 -4.67 9.12
C ALA A 61 -5.09 -4.27 9.15
N THR A 62 -4.57 -3.80 8.02
CA THR A 62 -3.20 -3.32 7.93
C THR A 62 -2.97 -2.13 8.84
N ALA A 63 -3.90 -1.16 8.82
CA ALA A 63 -3.79 0.01 9.68
C ALA A 63 -3.77 -0.39 11.15
N SER A 64 -4.61 -1.33 11.54
CA SER A 64 -4.66 -1.80 12.92
C SER A 64 -3.37 -2.51 13.33
N ARG A 65 -2.84 -3.37 12.46
CA ARG A 65 -1.59 -4.07 12.73
C ARG A 65 -0.46 -3.09 12.91
N LEU A 66 -0.35 -2.12 12.02
CA LEU A 66 0.73 -1.15 12.06
C LEU A 66 0.60 -0.19 13.23
N SER A 67 -0.63 0.16 13.62
CA SER A 67 -0.87 0.98 14.80
C SER A 67 -0.31 0.31 16.05
N ASN A 68 -0.53 -0.98 16.19
CA ASN A 68 0.01 -1.75 17.31
C ASN A 68 1.52 -1.85 17.23
N GLU A 69 2.04 -2.09 16.04
CA GLU A 69 3.48 -2.29 15.85
C GLU A 69 4.25 -1.01 16.14
N TYR A 70 3.77 0.14 15.69
CA TYR A 70 4.45 1.42 15.86
C TYR A 70 4.02 2.16 17.11
N ARG A 71 2.98 1.68 17.80
CA ARG A 71 2.44 2.32 19.01
C ARG A 71 2.04 3.75 18.74
N ARG A 72 1.30 3.94 17.64
CA ARG A 72 0.79 5.25 17.23
C ARG A 72 -0.71 5.15 17.03
N PRO A 73 -1.42 6.28 17.17
CA PRO A 73 -2.88 6.28 16.99
C PRO A 73 -3.26 5.72 15.61
N ARG A 74 -4.29 4.90 15.60
CA ARG A 74 -4.73 4.24 14.38
C ARG A 74 -5.10 5.24 13.29
N GLU A 75 -5.69 6.39 13.68
CA GLU A 75 -6.09 7.40 12.71
C GLU A 75 -4.89 7.98 11.97
N GLU A 76 -3.77 8.18 12.68
CA GLU A 76 -2.56 8.68 12.04
C GLU A 76 -1.99 7.66 11.07
N ILE A 77 -1.91 6.41 11.51
CA ILE A 77 -1.41 5.33 10.67
C ILE A 77 -2.32 5.15 9.46
N ALA A 78 -3.63 5.18 9.66
CA ALA A 78 -4.58 5.01 8.58
C ALA A 78 -4.45 6.11 7.54
N ALA A 79 -4.24 7.36 7.98
CA ALA A 79 -4.07 8.47 7.04
C ALA A 79 -2.81 8.30 6.20
N ASP A 80 -1.70 7.91 6.85
CA ASP A 80 -0.45 7.68 6.13
C ASP A 80 -0.57 6.51 5.17
N LEU A 81 -1.24 5.44 5.61
CA LEU A 81 -1.45 4.26 4.77
C LEU A 81 -2.32 4.58 3.56
N GLU A 82 -3.37 5.38 3.74
CA GLU A 82 -4.22 5.78 2.63
C GLU A 82 -3.44 6.59 1.60
N THR A 83 -2.59 7.49 2.06
CA THR A 83 -1.77 8.28 1.16
C THR A 83 -0.86 7.37 0.34
N LEU A 84 -0.23 6.41 1.00
CA LEU A 84 0.63 5.46 0.32
C LEU A 84 -0.17 4.61 -0.67
N CYS A 85 -1.34 4.12 -0.27
CA CYS A 85 -2.17 3.30 -1.15
C CYS A 85 -2.57 4.05 -2.40
N ARG A 86 -2.94 5.32 -2.28
CA ARG A 86 -3.30 6.12 -3.45
C ARG A 86 -2.11 6.24 -4.40
N ASP A 87 -0.92 6.47 -3.84
CA ASP A 87 0.29 6.57 -4.64
C ASP A 87 0.60 5.24 -5.34
N LEU A 88 0.53 4.14 -4.60
CA LEU A 88 0.82 2.83 -5.16
C LEU A 88 -0.21 2.43 -6.23
N LEU A 89 -1.48 2.75 -6.01
CA LEU A 89 -2.53 2.49 -7.00
C LEU A 89 -2.27 3.30 -8.27
N ALA A 90 -1.91 4.56 -8.13
CA ALA A 90 -1.65 5.42 -9.28
C ALA A 90 -0.46 4.93 -10.10
N ARG A 91 0.50 4.27 -9.46
CA ARG A 91 1.68 3.73 -10.13
C ARG A 91 1.49 2.30 -10.59
N GLY A 92 0.34 1.69 -10.32
CA GLY A 92 0.09 0.31 -10.69
C GLY A 92 0.87 -0.71 -9.88
N LEU A 93 1.31 -0.34 -8.68
CA LEU A 93 2.11 -1.23 -7.84
C LEU A 93 1.24 -2.05 -6.90
N ILE A 94 0.02 -1.64 -6.67
CA ILE A 94 -1.02 -2.48 -6.06
C ILE A 94 -2.29 -2.33 -6.90
N GLU A 95 -3.21 -3.26 -6.74
CA GLU A 95 -4.47 -3.22 -7.48
C GLU A 95 -5.61 -3.63 -6.57
N PRO A 96 -6.83 -3.15 -6.83
CA PRO A 96 -8.00 -3.56 -6.05
C PRO A 96 -8.27 -5.04 -6.25
N VAL A 97 -8.75 -5.68 -5.17
CA VAL A 97 -9.25 -7.04 -5.27
C VAL A 97 -10.77 -6.94 -5.29
N PRO A 98 -11.43 -7.35 -6.38
CA PRO A 98 -12.90 -7.24 -6.42
C PRO A 98 -13.51 -8.18 -5.39
N PRO A 99 -14.68 -7.83 -4.88
CA PRO A 99 -15.36 -8.72 -3.95
C PRO A 99 -15.70 -10.04 -4.63
N SER A 100 -15.60 -11.12 -3.87
CA SER A 100 -15.95 -12.43 -4.35
C SER A 100 -17.42 -12.48 -4.71
N ALA A 101 -17.70 -13.05 -5.81
CA ALA A 101 -19.07 -13.23 -6.23
C ALA A 101 -19.76 -14.33 -5.41
#